data_a4a569ce6629cde55bad051871e8a995
#
_entry.id   a4a569ce6629cde55bad051871e8a995
#
_cell.length_a   1.000
_cell.length_b   1.000
_cell.length_c   1.000
_cell.angle_alpha   90.00
_cell.angle_beta   90.00
_cell.angle_gamma   90.00
#
_symmetry.space_group_name_H-M   'P 1'
#
loop_
_entity.id
_entity.type
_entity.pdbx_description
1 polymer ?
#
loop_
_entity_poly.entity_id
_entity_poly.type
_entity_poly.pdbx_seq_one_letter_code
_entity_poly.pdbx_strand_id
1 'polypeptide(L)'
;MRVHVLYFADAREAVGRTEEWLEVPPGVATVGALRDHLCARGGPWAVLARRGTRFAINRAVAPGASAPIHDGDEIAVFPAISGG
;
A
#
# COMPACT_ATOMS: atom_id res chain seq x y z
N MET A 1 -5.13 5.81 -13.54
CA MET A 1 -4.22 4.65 -13.68
C MET A 1 -4.65 3.51 -12.77
N ARG A 2 -4.26 2.31 -13.09
CA ARG A 2 -4.58 1.13 -12.28
C ARG A 2 -3.31 0.55 -11.69
N VAL A 3 -3.39 0.13 -10.44
CA VAL A 3 -2.29 -0.56 -9.78
C VAL A 3 -2.80 -1.85 -9.15
N HIS A 4 -1.90 -2.82 -9.01
CA HIS A 4 -2.21 -4.11 -8.40
C HIS A 4 -1.69 -4.08 -6.97
N VAL A 5 -2.59 -4.02 -6.00
CA VAL A 5 -2.21 -3.93 -4.59
C VAL A 5 -2.28 -5.30 -3.96
N LEU A 6 -1.20 -5.70 -3.30
CA LEU A 6 -1.09 -6.97 -2.59
C LEU A 6 -0.99 -6.68 -1.09
N TYR A 7 -1.79 -7.37 -0.30
CA TYR A 7 -1.81 -7.20 1.16
C TYR A 7 -1.22 -8.43 1.82
N PHE A 8 -0.30 -8.23 2.76
CA PHE A 8 0.37 -9.32 3.46
C PHE A 8 0.21 -9.18 4.97
N ALA A 9 0.23 -10.32 5.66
CA ALA A 9 0.27 -10.40 7.12
C ALA A 9 -0.81 -9.52 7.79
N ASP A 10 -0.41 -8.64 8.70
CA ASP A 10 -1.36 -7.82 9.45
C ASP A 10 -2.28 -6.99 8.56
N ALA A 11 -1.74 -6.47 7.47
CA ALA A 11 -2.54 -5.68 6.55
C ALA A 11 -3.63 -6.54 5.91
N ARG A 12 -3.25 -7.74 5.46
CA ARG A 12 -4.21 -8.68 4.86
C ARG A 12 -5.31 -9.06 5.84
N GLU A 13 -4.94 -9.35 7.09
CA GLU A 13 -5.91 -9.73 8.11
C GLU A 13 -6.86 -8.58 8.42
N ALA A 14 -6.32 -7.38 8.53
CA ALA A 14 -7.11 -6.21 8.89
C ALA A 14 -8.11 -5.84 7.80
N VAL A 15 -7.68 -5.80 6.53
CA VAL A 15 -8.56 -5.35 5.45
C VAL A 15 -9.41 -6.47 4.87
N GLY A 16 -9.10 -7.73 5.18
CA GLY A 16 -9.92 -8.85 4.76
C GLY A 16 -9.81 -9.24 3.31
N ARG A 17 -8.71 -8.87 2.64
CA ARG A 17 -8.46 -9.27 1.26
C ARG A 17 -6.98 -9.46 1.01
N THR A 18 -6.64 -10.30 0.04
CA THR A 18 -5.25 -10.62 -0.29
C THR A 18 -4.68 -9.69 -1.35
N GLU A 19 -5.51 -9.24 -2.29
CA GLU A 19 -5.09 -8.38 -3.37
C GLU A 19 -6.28 -7.69 -4.01
N GLU A 20 -6.02 -6.65 -4.78
CA GLU A 20 -7.03 -6.02 -5.62
C GLU A 20 -6.37 -5.20 -6.72
N TRP A 21 -7.04 -5.12 -7.86
CA TRP A 21 -6.71 -4.13 -8.87
C TRP A 21 -7.47 -2.86 -8.53
N LEU A 22 -6.77 -1.76 -8.43
CA LEU A 22 -7.34 -0.51 -7.96
C LEU A 22 -7.19 0.58 -9.00
N GLU A 23 -8.31 1.18 -9.37
CA GLU A 23 -8.28 2.39 -10.17
C GLU A 23 -8.00 3.56 -9.23
N VAL A 24 -6.88 4.26 -9.43
CA VAL A 24 -6.52 5.39 -8.57
C VAL A 24 -6.80 6.71 -9.27
N PRO A 25 -7.30 7.71 -8.53
CA PRO A 25 -7.58 9.02 -9.11
C PRO A 25 -6.30 9.73 -9.54
N PRO A 26 -6.41 10.70 -10.48
CA PRO A 26 -5.22 11.37 -11.04
C PRO A 26 -4.29 12.03 -10.03
N GLY A 27 -4.79 12.43 -8.88
CA GLY A 27 -3.95 13.06 -7.86
C GLY A 27 -3.11 12.08 -7.05
N VAL A 28 -3.30 10.78 -7.24
CA VAL A 28 -2.58 9.76 -6.49
C VAL A 28 -1.42 9.27 -7.35
N ALA A 29 -0.23 9.79 -7.09
CA ALA A 29 0.95 9.52 -7.90
C ALA A 29 2.15 8.98 -7.10
N THR A 30 2.01 8.83 -5.79
CA THR A 30 3.08 8.32 -4.93
C THR A 30 2.54 7.26 -3.98
N VAL A 31 3.47 6.50 -3.40
CA VAL A 31 3.11 5.48 -2.39
C VAL A 31 2.36 6.11 -1.22
N GLY A 32 2.82 7.28 -0.75
CA GLY A 32 2.15 7.96 0.35
C GLY A 32 0.74 8.40 0.02
N ALA A 33 0.54 8.92 -1.20
CA ALA A 33 -0.79 9.32 -1.64
C ALA A 33 -1.70 8.10 -1.79
N LEU A 34 -1.17 6.98 -2.28
CA LEU A 34 -1.93 5.73 -2.37
C LEU A 34 -2.32 5.23 -0.99
N ARG A 35 -1.39 5.25 -0.04
CA ARG A 35 -1.67 4.87 1.35
C ARG A 35 -2.83 5.71 1.90
N ASP A 36 -2.75 7.02 1.73
CA ASP A 36 -3.77 7.92 2.26
C ASP A 36 -5.12 7.68 1.58
N HIS A 37 -5.10 7.42 0.27
CA HIS A 37 -6.31 7.10 -0.48
C HIS A 37 -6.98 5.83 0.06
N LEU A 38 -6.20 4.79 0.35
CA LEU A 38 -6.73 3.55 0.90
C LEU A 38 -7.20 3.73 2.35
N CYS A 39 -6.44 4.48 3.15
CA CYS A 39 -6.83 4.76 4.54
C CYS A 39 -8.16 5.53 4.61
N ALA A 40 -8.48 6.31 3.60
CA ALA A 40 -9.73 7.06 3.54
C ALA A 40 -10.97 6.15 3.47
N ARG A 41 -10.79 4.87 3.21
CA ARG A 41 -11.89 3.90 3.27
C ARG A 41 -12.41 3.72 4.70
N GLY A 42 -11.61 4.10 5.71
CA GLY A 42 -12.02 4.07 7.10
C GLY A 42 -11.86 2.70 7.75
N GLY A 43 -12.19 2.63 9.05
CA GLY A 43 -12.18 1.38 9.80
C GLY A 43 -10.83 0.68 9.77
N PRO A 44 -10.79 -0.61 9.38
CA PRO A 44 -9.56 -1.41 9.41
C PRO A 44 -8.47 -0.91 8.48
N TRP A 45 -8.80 -0.05 7.51
CA TRP A 45 -7.81 0.48 6.56
C TRP A 45 -6.77 1.37 7.23
N ALA A 46 -7.04 1.86 8.43
CA ALA A 46 -6.07 2.65 9.19
C ALA A 46 -4.76 1.90 9.45
N VAL A 47 -4.77 0.58 9.37
CA VAL A 47 -3.55 -0.24 9.55
C VAL A 47 -2.47 0.14 8.54
N LEU A 48 -2.85 0.63 7.36
CA LEU A 48 -1.88 0.98 6.32
C LEU A 48 -1.06 2.21 6.68
N ALA A 49 -1.55 3.04 7.60
CA ALA A 49 -0.81 4.20 8.10
C ALA A 49 -0.08 3.90 9.41
N ARG A 50 -0.16 2.66 9.89
CA ARG A 50 0.50 2.28 11.13
C ARG A 50 2.01 2.42 10.97
N ARG A 51 2.67 2.90 12.02
CA ARG A 51 4.11 2.98 12.07
C ARG A 51 4.70 1.59 11.84
N GLY A 52 5.64 1.48 10.92
CA GLY A 52 6.25 0.21 10.57
C GLY A 52 5.64 -0.48 9.37
N THR A 53 4.48 -0.03 8.89
CA THR A 53 3.94 -0.57 7.64
C THR A 53 4.84 -0.14 6.49
N ARG A 54 5.20 -1.10 5.64
CA ARG A 54 6.11 -0.89 4.52
C ARG A 54 5.40 -1.14 3.20
N PHE A 55 5.93 -0.51 2.16
CA PHE A 55 5.42 -0.68 0.80
C PHE A 55 6.55 -1.07 -0.12
N ALA A 56 6.26 -1.95 -1.09
CA ALA A 56 7.19 -2.28 -2.15
C ALA A 56 6.53 -2.01 -3.49
N ILE A 57 7.29 -1.48 -4.43
CA ILE A 57 6.83 -1.19 -5.78
C ILE A 57 7.56 -2.15 -6.71
N ASN A 58 6.81 -3.03 -7.38
CA ASN A 58 7.37 -4.04 -8.26
C ASN A 58 8.50 -4.83 -7.56
N ARG A 59 8.24 -5.22 -6.31
CA ARG A 59 9.13 -6.06 -5.48
C ARG A 59 10.36 -5.35 -4.95
N ALA A 60 10.43 -4.03 -5.09
CA ALA A 60 11.51 -3.23 -4.52
C ALA A 60 10.93 -2.36 -3.41
N VAL A 61 11.49 -2.44 -2.22
CA VAL A 61 11.01 -1.66 -1.08
C VAL A 61 11.09 -0.18 -1.41
N ALA A 62 9.97 0.53 -1.23
CA ALA A 62 9.92 1.95 -1.49
C ALA A 62 10.76 2.69 -0.45
N PRO A 63 11.62 3.63 -0.88
CA PRO A 63 12.48 4.36 0.05
C PRO A 63 11.74 5.34 0.95
N GLY A 64 10.55 5.75 0.55
CA GLY A 64 9.73 6.65 1.35
C GLY A 64 8.40 6.94 0.70
N ALA A 65 7.59 7.75 1.35
CA ALA A 65 6.24 8.07 0.90
C ALA A 65 6.21 8.81 -0.44
N SER A 66 7.30 9.47 -0.80
CA SER A 66 7.38 10.22 -2.07
C SER A 66 7.72 9.36 -3.27
N ALA A 67 7.97 8.06 -3.07
CA ALA A 67 8.30 7.16 -4.18
C ALA A 67 7.14 7.14 -5.19
N PRO A 68 7.43 7.39 -6.47
CA PRO A 68 6.37 7.46 -7.49
C PRO A 68 5.82 6.09 -7.84
N ILE A 69 4.54 6.07 -8.19
CA ILE A 69 3.89 4.86 -8.71
C ILE A 69 3.36 5.17 -10.11
N HIS A 70 3.25 4.13 -10.93
CA HIS A 70 2.86 4.25 -12.32
C HIS A 70 1.80 3.22 -12.67
N ASP A 71 1.12 3.45 -13.79
CA ASP A 71 0.09 2.54 -14.26
C ASP A 71 0.66 1.12 -14.40
N GLY A 72 -0.08 0.16 -13.89
CA GLY A 72 0.31 -1.25 -13.95
C GLY A 72 1.25 -1.72 -12.84
N ASP A 73 1.72 -0.82 -11.99
CA ASP A 73 2.64 -1.22 -10.90
C ASP A 73 1.98 -2.19 -9.91
N GLU A 74 2.82 -3.09 -9.41
CA GLU A 74 2.45 -3.96 -8.30
C GLU A 74 2.91 -3.29 -7.00
N ILE A 75 1.97 -3.05 -6.09
CA ILE A 75 2.24 -2.38 -4.82
C ILE A 75 1.95 -3.37 -3.69
N ALA A 76 2.99 -3.80 -2.99
CA ALA A 76 2.85 -4.71 -1.86
C ALA A 76 2.81 -3.92 -0.55
N VAL A 77 1.91 -4.30 0.33
CA VAL A 77 1.79 -3.71 1.68
C VAL A 77 2.12 -4.81 2.68
N PHE A 78 3.08 -4.55 3.55
CA PHE A 78 3.52 -5.55 4.52
C PHE A 78 4.04 -4.88 5.79
N PRO A 79 4.06 -5.61 6.93
CA PRO A 79 4.61 -5.04 8.16
C PRO A 79 6.13 -4.97 8.09
N ALA A 80 6.72 -4.06 8.86
CA ALA A 80 8.16 -4.06 9.02
C ALA A 80 8.54 -5.39 9.70
N ILE A 81 9.53 -6.06 9.14
CA ILE A 81 10.09 -7.24 9.79
C ILE A 81 10.85 -6.70 10.99
N SER A 82 10.37 -7.05 12.19
CA SER A 82 11.12 -6.71 13.38
C SER A 82 12.39 -7.55 13.31
N GLY A 83 13.51 -6.92 13.13
CA GLY A 83 14.77 -7.61 13.00
C GLY A 83 15.19 -8.30 14.28
N GLY A 84 14.23 -8.85 14.90
CA GLY A 84 14.47 -9.59 16.11
C GLY A 84 15.35 -8.86 17.02
#